data_c07fe324b0d012ae90c6897632ecc1ac
#
_entry.id   c07fe324b0d012ae90c6897632ecc1ac
#
_cell.length_a   1.000
_cell.length_b   1.000
_cell.length_c   1.000
_cell.angle_alpha   90.00
_cell.angle_beta   90.00
_cell.angle_gamma   90.00
#
_symmetry.space_group_name_H-M   'P 1'
#
loop_
_entity.id
_entity.type
_entity.pdbx_description
1 polymer ?
#
loop_
_entity_poly.entity_id
_entity_poly.type
_entity_poly.pdbx_seq_one_letter_code
_entity_poly.pdbx_strand_id
1 'polypeptide(L)'
;MRLSSNFRERAKEDEIMDDLGRPDPEFAQAYRELAIINRRLGGVRAIERFLPTMANLLILDVAAGACDISEALLERMSCRIVVLDRNARGLKLARKSLPIVGDALELPFPDQTFDVVMASLFFHHLSDEQCVRVLANMWRIARRVVLVNDLHRHPLAYVSIRVLTALFSKSAMVQHDGPVSVRRAFSPEELLSIAKKA
;
A
#
# COMPACT_ATOMS: atom_id res chain seq x y z
N MET A 1 -31.08 -7.93 -4.03
CA MET A 1 -29.72 -8.39 -3.71
C MET A 1 -29.10 -7.37 -2.74
N ARG A 2 -28.92 -7.70 -1.45
CA ARG A 2 -28.50 -6.75 -0.40
C ARG A 2 -26.99 -6.49 -0.43
N LEU A 3 -26.52 -5.80 -1.46
CA LEU A 3 -25.10 -5.39 -1.55
C LEU A 3 -24.72 -4.32 -0.51
N SER A 4 -25.66 -3.47 -0.09
CA SER A 4 -25.36 -2.31 0.76
C SER A 4 -25.06 -2.65 2.23
N SER A 5 -25.52 -3.78 2.76
CA SER A 5 -25.26 -4.15 4.16
C SER A 5 -23.82 -4.65 4.39
N ASN A 6 -23.17 -5.20 3.36
CA ASN A 6 -21.82 -5.78 3.46
C ASN A 6 -20.69 -4.73 3.40
N PHE A 7 -20.99 -3.43 3.23
CA PHE A 7 -19.99 -2.36 3.14
C PHE A 7 -20.08 -1.34 4.30
N ARG A 8 -20.91 -1.61 5.33
CA ARG A 8 -20.98 -0.75 6.51
C ARG A 8 -19.79 -0.94 7.43
N GLU A 9 -19.27 -2.15 7.52
CA GLU A 9 -18.14 -2.52 8.36
C GLU A 9 -17.03 -3.13 7.51
N ARG A 10 -15.80 -3.04 8.01
CA ARG A 10 -14.63 -3.64 7.37
C ARG A 10 -14.71 -5.18 7.47
N ALA A 11 -14.38 -5.86 6.38
CA ALA A 11 -14.24 -7.32 6.42
C ALA A 11 -13.03 -7.72 7.28
N LYS A 12 -13.15 -8.90 7.91
CA LYS A 12 -12.08 -9.51 8.74
C LYS A 12 -11.43 -10.72 8.04
N GLU A 13 -11.83 -10.97 6.80
CA GLU A 13 -11.29 -12.06 5.98
C GLU A 13 -9.81 -11.76 5.64
N ASP A 14 -8.94 -12.75 5.81
CA ASP A 14 -7.52 -12.61 5.51
C ASP A 14 -7.27 -12.70 4.01
N GLU A 15 -6.26 -11.99 3.54
CA GLU A 15 -5.77 -12.08 2.19
C GLU A 15 -4.80 -13.25 2.05
N ILE A 16 -4.83 -13.92 0.91
CA ILE A 16 -3.89 -15.01 0.61
C ILE A 16 -2.44 -14.52 0.67
N MET A 17 -2.21 -13.26 0.27
CA MET A 17 -0.90 -12.63 0.28
C MET A 17 -0.34 -12.40 1.69
N ASP A 18 -1.18 -12.37 2.72
CA ASP A 18 -0.75 -12.25 4.12
C ASP A 18 -0.05 -13.53 4.64
N ASP A 19 -0.31 -14.68 3.99
CA ASP A 19 0.35 -15.96 4.32
C ASP A 19 1.74 -16.06 3.66
N LEU A 20 2.76 -15.67 4.40
CA LEU A 20 4.17 -15.73 3.95
C LEU A 20 4.71 -17.15 3.78
N GLY A 21 3.98 -18.19 4.18
CA GLY A 21 4.35 -19.59 3.98
C GLY A 21 4.14 -20.09 2.54
N ARG A 22 3.44 -19.34 1.70
CA ARG A 22 3.14 -19.75 0.33
C ARG A 22 4.36 -19.75 -0.59
N PRO A 23 4.31 -20.55 -1.69
CA PRO A 23 5.40 -20.67 -2.64
C PRO A 23 5.78 -19.37 -3.35
N ASP A 24 7.06 -19.12 -3.54
CA ASP A 24 7.58 -17.92 -4.24
C ASP A 24 6.99 -17.67 -5.64
N PRO A 25 6.69 -18.68 -6.49
CA PRO A 25 6.08 -18.44 -7.80
C PRO A 25 4.71 -17.78 -7.76
N GLU A 26 3.90 -18.07 -6.74
CA GLU A 26 2.57 -17.43 -6.55
C GLU A 26 2.72 -15.94 -6.28
N PHE A 27 3.64 -15.57 -5.37
CA PHE A 27 3.98 -14.17 -5.10
C PHE A 27 4.55 -13.47 -6.33
N ALA A 28 5.46 -14.11 -7.05
CA ALA A 28 6.07 -13.51 -8.23
C ALA A 28 5.04 -13.20 -9.32
N GLN A 29 4.03 -14.04 -9.48
CA GLN A 29 2.92 -13.79 -10.41
C GLN A 29 2.04 -12.65 -9.91
N ALA A 30 1.62 -12.68 -8.64
CA ALA A 30 0.78 -11.64 -8.05
C ALA A 30 1.46 -10.26 -8.13
N TYR A 31 2.73 -10.15 -7.77
CA TYR A 31 3.49 -8.90 -7.83
C TYR A 31 3.57 -8.32 -9.26
N ARG A 32 3.78 -9.15 -10.28
CA ARG A 32 3.76 -8.67 -11.67
C ARG A 32 2.41 -8.10 -12.08
N GLU A 33 1.33 -8.74 -11.67
CA GLU A 33 -0.02 -8.30 -12.02
C GLU A 33 -0.41 -7.04 -11.24
N LEU A 34 -0.10 -6.96 -9.94
CA LEU A 34 -0.33 -5.77 -9.12
C LEU A 34 0.43 -4.56 -9.64
N ALA A 35 1.67 -4.71 -10.08
CA ALA A 35 2.45 -3.64 -10.69
C ALA A 35 1.75 -3.07 -11.95
N ILE A 36 1.15 -3.92 -12.77
CA ILE A 36 0.37 -3.49 -13.94
C ILE A 36 -0.89 -2.74 -13.50
N ILE A 37 -1.61 -3.26 -12.51
CA ILE A 37 -2.82 -2.65 -11.96
C ILE A 37 -2.50 -1.26 -11.40
N ASN A 38 -1.50 -1.14 -10.52
CA ASN A 38 -1.09 0.13 -9.90
C ASN A 38 -0.67 1.18 -10.92
N ARG A 39 0.07 0.76 -11.96
CA ARG A 39 0.50 1.66 -13.03
C ARG A 39 -0.67 2.14 -13.92
N ARG A 40 -1.64 1.26 -14.24
CA ARG A 40 -2.76 1.56 -15.14
C ARG A 40 -3.95 2.22 -14.45
N LEU A 41 -4.26 1.84 -13.23
CA LEU A 41 -5.39 2.39 -12.48
C LEU A 41 -5.05 3.67 -11.70
N GLY A 42 -3.86 4.22 -11.87
CA GLY A 42 -3.52 5.56 -11.39
C GLY A 42 -2.91 5.61 -9.99
N GLY A 43 -2.57 4.49 -9.35
CA GLY A 43 -1.96 4.46 -8.02
C GLY A 43 -0.69 5.32 -7.94
N VAL A 44 0.22 5.20 -8.93
CA VAL A 44 1.43 6.04 -9.00
C VAL A 44 1.09 7.52 -9.16
N ARG A 45 0.13 7.88 -10.05
CA ARG A 45 -0.28 9.27 -10.27
C ARG A 45 -0.97 9.89 -9.06
N ALA A 46 -1.70 9.10 -8.29
CA ALA A 46 -2.33 9.55 -7.07
C ALA A 46 -1.28 10.04 -6.05
N ILE A 47 -0.21 9.29 -5.88
CA ILE A 47 0.89 9.68 -4.99
C ILE A 47 1.66 10.88 -5.57
N GLU A 48 2.07 10.81 -6.83
CA GLU A 48 2.84 11.85 -7.52
C GLU A 48 2.19 13.24 -7.38
N ARG A 49 0.86 13.31 -7.45
CA ARG A 49 0.08 14.54 -7.32
C ARG A 49 0.24 15.26 -5.97
N PHE A 50 0.48 14.50 -4.91
CA PHE A 50 0.58 15.04 -3.55
C PHE A 50 2.01 15.14 -3.03
N LEU A 51 2.99 14.72 -3.82
CA LEU A 51 4.39 14.92 -3.47
C LEU A 51 4.77 16.41 -3.53
N PRO A 52 5.62 16.89 -2.61
CA PRO A 52 6.14 18.25 -2.69
C PRO A 52 6.91 18.50 -4.00
N THR A 53 6.73 19.69 -4.58
CA THR A 53 7.46 20.12 -5.79
C THR A 53 8.87 20.54 -5.40
N MET A 54 9.74 19.57 -5.12
CA MET A 54 11.13 19.78 -4.71
C MET A 54 12.02 18.75 -5.39
N ALA A 55 13.26 19.16 -5.73
CA ALA A 55 14.26 18.22 -6.21
C ALA A 55 14.91 17.45 -5.04
N ASN A 56 15.39 16.24 -5.35
CA ASN A 56 16.17 15.40 -4.43
C ASN A 56 15.47 15.02 -3.12
N LEU A 57 14.14 14.86 -3.14
CA LEU A 57 13.38 14.34 -2.00
C LEU A 57 13.96 13.01 -1.51
N LEU A 58 14.04 12.86 -0.19
CA LEU A 58 14.29 11.57 0.47
C LEU A 58 12.95 11.02 0.94
N ILE A 59 12.51 9.93 0.35
CA ILE A 59 11.19 9.32 0.57
C ILE A 59 11.36 7.97 1.25
N LEU A 60 10.52 7.65 2.22
CA LEU A 60 10.33 6.28 2.73
C LEU A 60 8.98 5.75 2.22
N ASP A 61 9.00 4.58 1.61
CA ASP A 61 7.81 3.80 1.26
C ASP A 61 7.66 2.66 2.27
N VAL A 62 6.63 2.74 3.10
CA VAL A 62 6.35 1.80 4.20
C VAL A 62 5.43 0.71 3.71
N ALA A 63 5.81 -0.54 3.94
CA ALA A 63 5.13 -1.73 3.41
C ALA A 63 5.07 -1.71 1.88
N ALA A 64 6.23 -1.51 1.25
CA ALA A 64 6.37 -1.28 -0.19
C ALA A 64 6.06 -2.49 -1.06
N GLY A 65 5.83 -3.68 -0.47
CA GLY A 65 5.50 -4.90 -1.20
C GLY A 65 6.52 -5.20 -2.31
N ALA A 66 6.05 -5.14 -3.55
CA ALA A 66 6.86 -5.37 -4.76
C ALA A 66 7.68 -4.14 -5.20
N CYS A 67 7.69 -3.06 -4.47
CA CYS A 67 8.39 -1.79 -4.78
C CYS A 67 7.94 -1.11 -6.09
N ASP A 68 6.87 -1.55 -6.71
CA ASP A 68 6.46 -1.13 -8.06
C ASP A 68 6.09 0.35 -8.13
N ILE A 69 5.47 0.89 -7.09
CA ILE A 69 5.14 2.32 -6.99
C ILE A 69 6.41 3.14 -6.84
N SER A 70 7.31 2.76 -5.94
CA SER A 70 8.58 3.43 -5.70
C SER A 70 9.47 3.42 -6.95
N GLU A 71 9.59 2.29 -7.64
CA GLU A 71 10.34 2.19 -8.88
C GLU A 71 9.74 3.07 -10.00
N ALA A 72 8.40 3.12 -10.08
CA ALA A 72 7.73 3.97 -11.06
C ALA A 72 7.89 5.48 -10.76
N LEU A 73 7.97 5.88 -9.49
CA LEU A 73 8.29 7.26 -9.11
C LEU A 73 9.73 7.62 -9.48
N LEU A 74 10.69 6.72 -9.23
CA LEU A 74 12.11 6.90 -9.59
C LEU A 74 12.35 6.97 -11.11
N GLU A 75 11.41 6.49 -11.93
CA GLU A 75 11.44 6.69 -13.39
C GLU A 75 11.01 8.11 -13.81
N ARG A 76 10.25 8.82 -12.97
CA ARG A 76 9.58 10.07 -13.33
C ARG A 76 10.13 11.31 -12.67
N MET A 77 10.78 11.15 -11.51
CA MET A 77 11.24 12.28 -10.71
C MET A 77 12.62 12.05 -10.12
N SER A 78 13.36 13.14 -9.89
CA SER A 78 14.65 13.10 -9.21
C SER A 78 14.44 13.04 -7.71
N CYS A 79 14.47 11.82 -7.14
CA CYS A 79 14.34 11.57 -5.71
C CYS A 79 15.18 10.36 -5.30
N ARG A 80 15.30 10.13 -4.00
CA ARG A 80 15.84 8.91 -3.41
C ARG A 80 14.73 8.24 -2.60
N ILE A 81 14.53 6.94 -2.80
CA ILE A 81 13.49 6.20 -2.10
C ILE A 81 14.10 5.04 -1.35
N VAL A 82 13.83 4.98 -0.05
CA VAL A 82 14.01 3.81 0.79
C VAL A 82 12.69 3.06 0.80
N VAL A 83 12.73 1.75 0.59
CA VAL A 83 11.56 0.87 0.63
C VAL A 83 11.68 -0.07 1.81
N LEU A 84 10.66 -0.14 2.66
CA LEU A 84 10.63 -1.00 3.82
C LEU A 84 9.45 -1.96 3.72
N ASP A 85 9.72 -3.25 3.92
CA ASP A 85 8.69 -4.28 4.00
C ASP A 85 9.15 -5.43 4.89
N ARG A 86 8.19 -6.12 5.53
CA ARG A 86 8.48 -7.35 6.29
C ARG A 86 8.76 -8.55 5.37
N ASN A 87 8.23 -8.53 4.14
CA ASN A 87 8.40 -9.59 3.16
C ASN A 87 9.60 -9.31 2.24
N ALA A 88 10.72 -9.93 2.55
CA ALA A 88 11.95 -9.80 1.76
C ALA A 88 11.80 -10.22 0.27
N ARG A 89 10.76 -10.99 -0.09
CA ARG A 89 10.53 -11.42 -1.49
C ARG A 89 10.21 -10.25 -2.39
N GLY A 90 9.32 -9.36 -1.94
CA GLY A 90 8.97 -8.15 -2.70
C GLY A 90 10.17 -7.22 -2.85
N LEU A 91 10.94 -7.04 -1.78
CA LEU A 91 12.12 -6.18 -1.76
C LEU A 91 13.23 -6.61 -2.74
N LYS A 92 13.28 -7.88 -3.15
CA LYS A 92 14.19 -8.35 -4.22
C LYS A 92 13.88 -7.73 -5.59
N LEU A 93 12.73 -7.11 -5.76
CA LEU A 93 12.33 -6.41 -6.99
C LEU A 93 12.76 -4.94 -7.01
N ALA A 94 13.29 -4.41 -5.92
CA ALA A 94 13.92 -3.10 -5.87
C ALA A 94 15.11 -3.03 -6.84
N ARG A 95 15.12 -2.03 -7.72
CA ARG A 95 16.17 -1.83 -8.73
C ARG A 95 16.96 -0.55 -8.49
N LYS A 96 16.25 0.53 -8.17
CA LYS A 96 16.79 1.87 -7.94
C LYS A 96 16.53 2.34 -6.51
N SER A 97 15.49 1.82 -5.87
CA SER A 97 15.17 2.08 -4.47
C SER A 97 16.08 1.27 -3.54
N LEU A 98 16.21 1.72 -2.29
CA LEU A 98 17.06 1.11 -1.26
C LEU A 98 16.20 0.21 -0.35
N PRO A 99 16.31 -1.13 -0.44
CA PRO A 99 15.47 -2.04 0.32
C PRO A 99 15.95 -2.23 1.77
N ILE A 100 14.99 -2.23 2.69
CA ILE A 100 15.18 -2.54 4.11
C ILE A 100 14.10 -3.52 4.56
N VAL A 101 14.48 -4.64 5.14
CA VAL A 101 13.55 -5.57 5.80
C VAL A 101 13.22 -5.01 7.18
N GLY A 102 11.93 -4.78 7.45
CA GLY A 102 11.51 -4.20 8.73
C GLY A 102 10.00 -4.24 8.93
N ASP A 103 9.57 -3.97 10.18
CA ASP A 103 8.17 -3.90 10.55
C ASP A 103 7.68 -2.44 10.52
N ALA A 104 6.56 -2.21 9.84
CA ALA A 104 5.90 -0.89 9.82
C ALA A 104 5.45 -0.41 11.22
N LEU A 105 5.19 -1.35 12.13
CA LEU A 105 4.82 -1.04 13.52
C LEU A 105 6.01 -0.54 14.35
N GLU A 106 7.27 -0.76 13.89
CA GLU A 106 8.50 -0.41 14.60
C GLU A 106 9.53 0.16 13.62
N LEU A 107 9.25 1.36 13.08
CA LEU A 107 10.12 2.00 12.11
C LEU A 107 11.48 2.39 12.72
N PRO A 108 12.62 1.78 12.26
CA PRO A 108 13.93 1.90 12.91
C PRO A 108 14.69 3.15 12.43
N PHE A 109 14.00 4.27 12.34
CA PHE A 109 14.59 5.51 11.85
C PHE A 109 14.50 6.61 12.91
N PRO A 110 15.51 7.50 12.99
CA PRO A 110 15.44 8.71 13.81
C PRO A 110 14.29 9.62 13.40
N ASP A 111 13.89 10.51 14.30
CA ASP A 111 12.89 11.53 14.03
C ASP A 111 13.31 12.41 12.85
N GLN A 112 12.32 12.87 12.09
CA GLN A 112 12.51 13.79 10.96
C GLN A 112 13.63 13.36 9.98
N THR A 113 13.69 12.06 9.65
CA THR A 113 14.71 11.53 8.73
C THR A 113 14.34 11.76 7.27
N PHE A 114 13.06 11.56 6.91
CA PHE A 114 12.60 11.59 5.52
C PHE A 114 11.79 12.85 5.21
N ASP A 115 11.95 13.39 4.01
CA ASP A 115 11.11 14.52 3.58
C ASP A 115 9.66 14.09 3.43
N VAL A 116 9.45 12.89 2.90
CA VAL A 116 8.14 12.27 2.73
C VAL A 116 8.16 10.85 3.27
N VAL A 117 7.12 10.46 4.00
CA VAL A 117 6.87 9.07 4.37
C VAL A 117 5.53 8.67 3.77
N MET A 118 5.54 7.65 2.95
CA MET A 118 4.32 7.18 2.29
C MET A 118 4.04 5.72 2.61
N ALA A 119 2.76 5.35 2.52
CA ALA A 119 2.30 3.96 2.52
C ALA A 119 1.19 3.81 1.49
N SER A 120 1.28 2.76 0.67
CA SER A 120 0.34 2.51 -0.41
C SER A 120 -0.24 1.12 -0.34
N LEU A 121 -1.58 1.01 -0.36
CA LEU A 121 -2.30 -0.26 -0.35
C LEU A 121 -1.88 -1.15 0.84
N PHE A 122 -1.80 -0.56 2.02
CA PHE A 122 -1.29 -1.24 3.21
C PHE A 122 -2.21 -1.13 4.43
N PHE A 123 -2.83 0.03 4.65
CA PHE A 123 -3.59 0.28 5.89
C PHE A 123 -4.77 -0.66 6.04
N HIS A 124 -5.36 -1.13 4.96
CA HIS A 124 -6.46 -2.10 5.00
C HIS A 124 -6.08 -3.47 5.59
N HIS A 125 -4.79 -3.80 5.69
CA HIS A 125 -4.29 -5.00 6.37
C HIS A 125 -4.24 -4.86 7.90
N LEU A 126 -4.36 -3.64 8.44
CA LEU A 126 -4.13 -3.34 9.84
C LEU A 126 -5.43 -3.20 10.64
N SER A 127 -5.37 -3.45 11.97
CA SER A 127 -6.41 -3.00 12.89
C SER A 127 -6.39 -1.48 13.05
N ASP A 128 -7.45 -0.90 13.61
CA ASP A 128 -7.52 0.55 13.83
C ASP A 128 -6.41 1.03 14.76
N GLU A 129 -6.08 0.25 15.81
CA GLU A 129 -5.00 0.55 16.75
C GLU A 129 -3.62 0.49 16.08
N GLN A 130 -3.42 -0.51 15.21
CA GLN A 130 -2.19 -0.62 14.43
C GLN A 130 -2.06 0.54 13.45
N CYS A 131 -3.15 0.96 12.80
CA CYS A 131 -3.15 2.13 11.92
C CYS A 131 -2.73 3.40 12.65
N VAL A 132 -3.27 3.66 13.85
CA VAL A 132 -2.87 4.81 14.68
C VAL A 132 -1.36 4.74 15.00
N ARG A 133 -0.86 3.58 15.43
CA ARG A 133 0.56 3.38 15.76
C ARG A 133 1.48 3.60 14.56
N VAL A 134 1.14 3.00 13.42
CA VAL A 134 1.92 3.18 12.17
C VAL A 134 1.93 4.63 11.75
N LEU A 135 0.78 5.29 11.76
CA LEU A 135 0.66 6.68 11.33
C LEU A 135 1.42 7.64 12.26
N ALA A 136 1.37 7.41 13.58
CA ALA A 136 2.18 8.17 14.54
C ALA A 136 3.69 7.99 14.28
N ASN A 137 4.14 6.74 14.01
CA ASN A 137 5.53 6.47 13.64
C ASN A 137 5.93 7.15 12.32
N MET A 138 5.05 7.13 11.31
CA MET A 138 5.28 7.83 10.04
C MET A 138 5.42 9.34 10.26
N TRP A 139 4.56 9.95 11.09
CA TRP A 139 4.64 11.37 11.45
C TRP A 139 5.94 11.72 12.17
N ARG A 140 6.36 10.89 13.11
CA ARG A 140 7.60 11.10 13.87
C ARG A 140 8.83 11.22 12.97
N ILE A 141 8.92 10.36 11.95
CA ILE A 141 10.09 10.29 11.07
C ILE A 141 10.00 11.18 9.82
N ALA A 142 8.82 11.74 9.54
CA ALA A 142 8.60 12.64 8.40
C ALA A 142 8.99 14.09 8.76
N ARG A 143 9.66 14.78 7.84
CA ARG A 143 9.95 16.22 7.95
C ARG A 143 8.82 17.09 7.44
N ARG A 144 8.08 16.64 6.43
CA ARG A 144 7.16 17.49 5.67
C ARG A 144 5.78 16.88 5.48
N VAL A 145 5.74 15.67 4.94
CA VAL A 145 4.50 15.07 4.45
C VAL A 145 4.44 13.60 4.82
N VAL A 146 3.28 13.17 5.29
CA VAL A 146 2.88 11.76 5.35
C VAL A 146 1.78 11.55 4.34
N LEU A 147 1.93 10.55 3.46
CA LEU A 147 0.95 10.17 2.44
C LEU A 147 0.45 8.76 2.69
N VAL A 148 -0.85 8.62 2.81
CA VAL A 148 -1.53 7.31 2.83
C VAL A 148 -2.41 7.23 1.59
N ASN A 149 -2.10 6.27 0.72
CA ASN A 149 -2.88 5.94 -0.47
C ASN A 149 -3.44 4.55 -0.32
N ASP A 150 -4.75 4.41 -0.16
CA ASP A 150 -5.37 3.11 0.03
C ASP A 150 -6.67 2.98 -0.75
N LEU A 151 -7.19 1.76 -0.79
CA LEU A 151 -8.48 1.46 -1.40
C LEU A 151 -9.62 2.13 -0.63
N HIS A 152 -10.71 2.39 -1.33
CA HIS A 152 -11.94 2.90 -0.74
C HIS A 152 -12.97 1.76 -0.64
N ARG A 153 -13.50 1.50 0.57
CA ARG A 153 -14.56 0.53 0.77
C ARG A 153 -15.86 1.01 0.14
N HIS A 154 -16.09 0.64 -1.10
CA HIS A 154 -17.26 1.05 -1.85
C HIS A 154 -17.78 -0.09 -2.74
N PRO A 155 -19.13 -0.30 -2.84
CA PRO A 155 -19.70 -1.37 -3.65
C PRO A 155 -19.26 -1.35 -5.12
N LEU A 156 -19.17 -0.16 -5.71
CA LEU A 156 -18.72 -0.01 -7.09
C LEU A 156 -17.25 -0.43 -7.26
N ALA A 157 -16.37 -0.03 -6.34
CA ALA A 157 -14.97 -0.44 -6.35
C ALA A 157 -14.84 -1.96 -6.25
N TYR A 158 -15.64 -2.59 -5.38
CA TYR A 158 -15.68 -4.05 -5.23
C TYR A 158 -16.10 -4.75 -6.52
N VAL A 159 -17.21 -4.31 -7.14
CA VAL A 159 -17.67 -4.92 -8.40
C VAL A 159 -16.63 -4.71 -9.50
N SER A 160 -16.07 -3.51 -9.61
CA SER A 160 -15.06 -3.19 -10.62
C SER A 160 -13.82 -4.07 -10.48
N ILE A 161 -13.24 -4.18 -9.26
CA ILE A 161 -12.04 -5.00 -9.06
C ILE A 161 -12.33 -6.49 -9.30
N ARG A 162 -13.48 -6.98 -8.84
CA ARG A 162 -13.90 -8.37 -9.08
C ARG A 162 -14.00 -8.71 -10.57
N VAL A 163 -14.60 -7.81 -11.35
CA VAL A 163 -14.70 -8.01 -12.81
C VAL A 163 -13.33 -7.92 -13.48
N LEU A 164 -12.54 -6.89 -13.12
CA LEU A 164 -11.20 -6.70 -13.69
C LEU A 164 -10.27 -7.87 -13.39
N THR A 165 -10.23 -8.35 -12.15
CA THR A 165 -9.36 -9.47 -11.78
C THR A 165 -9.83 -10.78 -12.41
N ALA A 166 -11.15 -11.03 -12.50
CA ALA A 166 -11.69 -12.22 -13.17
C ALA A 166 -11.38 -12.25 -14.67
N LEU A 167 -11.36 -11.08 -15.34
CA LEU A 167 -11.13 -11.01 -16.78
C LEU A 167 -9.64 -10.94 -17.17
N PHE A 168 -8.81 -10.30 -16.36
CA PHE A 168 -7.44 -9.94 -16.74
C PHE A 168 -6.34 -10.54 -15.86
N SER A 169 -6.68 -11.07 -14.69
CA SER A 169 -5.71 -11.72 -13.82
C SER A 169 -5.64 -13.23 -14.08
N LYS A 170 -4.42 -13.77 -14.07
CA LYS A 170 -4.15 -15.21 -14.06
C LYS A 170 -3.70 -15.70 -12.70
N SER A 171 -3.51 -14.79 -11.74
CA SER A 171 -3.14 -15.10 -10.37
C SER A 171 -4.38 -15.38 -9.53
N ALA A 172 -4.51 -16.60 -9.00
CA ALA A 172 -5.57 -16.94 -8.06
C ALA A 172 -5.53 -16.04 -6.80
N MET A 173 -4.32 -15.67 -6.36
CA MET A 173 -4.10 -14.74 -5.26
C MET A 173 -4.71 -13.37 -5.57
N VAL A 174 -4.42 -12.75 -6.71
CA VAL A 174 -4.97 -11.43 -7.09
C VAL A 174 -6.49 -11.49 -7.30
N GLN A 175 -7.01 -12.58 -7.86
CA GLN A 175 -8.47 -12.75 -8.05
C GLN A 175 -9.22 -12.85 -6.72
N HIS A 176 -8.63 -13.49 -5.72
CA HIS A 176 -9.18 -13.59 -4.36
C HIS A 176 -8.99 -12.28 -3.59
N ASP A 177 -7.75 -11.81 -3.51
CA ASP A 177 -7.37 -10.72 -2.62
C ASP A 177 -7.92 -9.36 -3.07
N GLY A 178 -7.99 -9.09 -4.37
CA GLY A 178 -8.48 -7.81 -4.86
C GLY A 178 -9.87 -7.42 -4.32
N PRO A 179 -10.91 -8.28 -4.42
CA PRO A 179 -12.21 -8.04 -3.79
C PRO A 179 -12.16 -7.98 -2.25
N VAL A 180 -11.33 -8.81 -1.61
CA VAL A 180 -11.16 -8.84 -0.15
C VAL A 180 -10.56 -7.52 0.33
N SER A 181 -9.49 -7.03 -0.30
CA SER A 181 -8.84 -5.75 0.02
C SER A 181 -9.82 -4.57 -0.02
N VAL A 182 -10.70 -4.51 -1.05
CA VAL A 182 -11.74 -3.47 -1.10
C VAL A 182 -12.72 -3.56 0.07
N ARG A 183 -13.08 -4.75 0.52
CA ARG A 183 -13.96 -4.93 1.68
C ARG A 183 -13.27 -4.64 3.01
N ARG A 184 -11.95 -4.82 3.09
CA ARG A 184 -11.11 -4.47 4.26
C ARG A 184 -10.75 -2.99 4.31
N ALA A 185 -10.83 -2.28 3.18
CA ALA A 185 -10.47 -0.87 3.07
C ALA A 185 -11.31 0.02 3.99
N PHE A 186 -10.79 1.19 4.28
CA PHE A 186 -11.46 2.22 5.07
C PHE A 186 -12.43 3.05 4.21
N SER A 187 -13.43 3.65 4.85
CA SER A 187 -14.06 4.84 4.30
C SER A 187 -13.17 6.07 4.54
N PRO A 188 -13.34 7.17 3.79
CA PRO A 188 -12.60 8.41 4.03
C PRO A 188 -12.76 8.93 5.46
N GLU A 189 -13.98 8.82 6.03
CA GLU A 189 -14.30 9.29 7.37
C GLU A 189 -13.58 8.47 8.45
N GLU A 190 -13.53 7.13 8.27
CA GLU A 190 -12.82 6.23 9.17
C GLU A 190 -11.31 6.54 9.17
N LEU A 191 -10.70 6.68 7.99
CA LEU A 191 -9.27 7.00 7.87
C LEU A 191 -8.95 8.38 8.47
N LEU A 192 -9.80 9.37 8.27
CA LEU A 192 -9.67 10.68 8.92
C LEU A 192 -9.80 10.58 10.44
N SER A 193 -10.68 9.72 10.95
CA SER A 193 -10.81 9.48 12.40
C SER A 193 -9.53 8.88 12.98
N ILE A 194 -8.90 7.94 12.26
CA ILE A 194 -7.61 7.34 12.63
C ILE A 194 -6.51 8.42 12.63
N ALA A 195 -6.45 9.23 11.58
CA ALA A 195 -5.45 10.28 11.44
C ALA A 195 -5.51 11.35 12.56
N LYS A 196 -6.70 11.58 13.13
CA LYS A 196 -6.88 12.51 14.26
C LYS A 196 -6.43 11.93 15.61
N LYS A 197 -6.27 10.60 15.70
CA LYS A 197 -5.85 9.90 16.92
C LYS A 197 -4.33 9.66 16.96
N ALA A 198 -3.68 9.71 15.79
CA ALA A 198 -2.25 9.55 15.61
C ALA A 198 -1.50 10.87 15.85
#